data_a5d0643a695c1f3409e2c8a08d5d69fa
#
_entry.id   a5d0643a695c1f3409e2c8a08d5d69fa
#
_cell.length_a   1.000
_cell.length_b   1.000
_cell.length_c   1.000
_cell.angle_alpha   90.00
_cell.angle_beta   90.00
_cell.angle_gamma   90.00
#
_symmetry.space_group_name_H-M   'P 1'
#
loop_
_entity.id
_entity.type
_entity.pdbx_description
1 polymer ?
#
loop_
_entity_poly.entity_id
_entity_poly.type
_entity_poly.pdbx_seq_one_letter_code
_entity_poly.pdbx_strand_id
1 'polypeptide(L)'
;GVQTCALPIFLTLITGSLGAQTEGSAPDGNPSSETTTDDASAALAQMVQDKLAAIPDPRTLKREDLPAVFITLDEGIDAGRDYVSQFQGKGKEFSRVAVDLGRLLILNVDRHVGMLAQAAKESGSAMTSDQRLAEQIFYLQEVIDLAQAAIAAGDLPESQQCRARVVLGDALLKCRRQAEAAAQFKEALKLDTQEIDVNELRIKEVEALELAEDYEAMVKAGMACLENHPRSPYLPHLVYFTHKACRHLGKLTQGRDLWRKWGPALTAGSKAGAQITLPGREDEAPFTVPEGKETDFAMMADRQGFYEGFYQLALGEKEASLQALLKFNDSLYERLNTGETLAMPTKTYFEFQSIPMAQRIDVLHDKVAPSLEGMTWVQKNPADSESKIELRIFCDSSRGNNRQTRFLDVAKELEQEFSSQGLSIVWISGILRGDRADREIAAMKNIATSKNLSWTYGVQAGQEKGVLDRHLVSHGGTLLFIIDKEKKVRWEVIDPMFWDKGLYRAVIRRLLAEGS
;
A
#
# COMPACT_ATOMS: atom_id res chain seq x y z
N GLY A 1 3.49 6.07 -6.06
CA GLY A 1 4.29 5.07 -5.43
C GLY A 1 3.94 4.98 -3.97
N VAL A 2 3.21 3.97 -3.57
CA VAL A 2 3.15 3.57 -2.17
C VAL A 2 4.58 3.14 -1.86
N GLN A 3 5.29 3.90 -1.02
CA GLN A 3 6.38 3.33 -0.27
C GLN A 3 5.75 2.32 0.70
N THR A 4 5.64 1.07 0.26
CA THR A 4 5.78 -0.02 1.20
C THR A 4 7.06 0.28 1.96
N CYS A 5 7.01 0.28 3.29
CA CYS A 5 8.19 0.22 4.13
C CYS A 5 8.83 -1.17 3.95
N ALA A 6 9.28 -1.46 2.74
CA ALA A 6 10.34 -2.40 2.52
C ALA A 6 11.61 -1.63 2.85
N LEU A 7 12.24 -1.97 3.96
CA LEU A 7 13.61 -1.56 4.26
C LEU A 7 14.43 -1.75 2.97
N PRO A 8 15.10 -0.72 2.45
CA PRO A 8 16.04 -0.92 1.38
C PRO A 8 17.19 -1.74 1.96
N ILE A 9 17.19 -3.03 1.67
CA ILE A 9 18.41 -3.83 1.83
C ILE A 9 19.37 -3.31 0.79
N PHE A 10 20.27 -2.44 1.21
CA PHE A 10 21.37 -1.97 0.39
C PHE A 10 22.29 -3.16 0.10
N LEU A 11 22.08 -3.79 -1.06
CA LEU A 11 23.02 -4.74 -1.63
C LEU A 11 24.23 -3.96 -2.17
N THR A 12 25.28 -3.86 -1.38
CA THR A 12 26.60 -3.49 -1.89
C THR A 12 27.43 -4.78 -2.00
N LEU A 13 27.76 -5.09 -3.21
CA LEU A 13 28.52 -6.21 -3.73
C LEU A 13 29.73 -6.63 -2.91
N ILE A 14 29.85 -7.94 -2.73
CA ILE A 14 31.13 -8.59 -2.54
C ILE A 14 31.36 -9.49 -3.76
N THR A 15 32.27 -9.08 -4.62
CA THR A 15 32.84 -9.93 -5.69
C THR A 15 33.80 -10.91 -5.04
N GLY A 16 33.41 -12.16 -4.93
CA GLY A 16 34.32 -13.27 -4.62
C GLY A 16 34.33 -14.25 -5.80
N SER A 17 35.48 -14.39 -6.43
CA SER A 17 35.73 -15.29 -7.55
C SER A 17 35.53 -16.75 -7.14
N LEU A 18 34.59 -17.45 -7.78
CA LEU A 18 34.51 -18.90 -7.75
C LEU A 18 35.48 -19.49 -8.79
N GLY A 19 36.58 -19.99 -8.27
CA GLY A 19 37.52 -20.81 -9.05
C GLY A 19 36.95 -22.20 -9.29
N ALA A 20 36.97 -22.61 -10.54
CA ALA A 20 36.70 -23.97 -10.95
C ALA A 20 37.69 -24.95 -10.29
N GLN A 21 37.19 -26.02 -9.68
CA GLN A 21 38.02 -27.16 -9.32
C GLN A 21 37.54 -28.43 -10.01
N THR A 22 38.52 -29.04 -10.54
CA THR A 22 38.70 -30.20 -11.39
C THR A 22 38.25 -31.52 -10.77
N GLU A 23 37.88 -32.43 -11.68
CA GLU A 23 37.64 -33.85 -11.50
C GLU A 23 38.71 -34.57 -10.64
N GLY A 24 38.21 -35.34 -9.66
CA GLY A 24 39.02 -36.28 -8.89
C GLY A 24 38.36 -37.64 -8.87
N SER A 25 39.05 -38.64 -9.39
CA SER A 25 38.74 -40.04 -9.55
C SER A 25 38.30 -40.72 -8.26
N ALA A 26 37.30 -41.60 -8.39
CA ALA A 26 36.79 -42.51 -7.33
C ALA A 26 37.84 -43.56 -6.94
N PRO A 27 37.91 -43.97 -5.68
CA PRO A 27 38.43 -45.25 -5.29
C PRO A 27 37.28 -46.25 -5.00
N ASP A 28 37.36 -47.41 -5.61
CA ASP A 28 36.61 -48.62 -5.23
C ASP A 28 36.87 -48.99 -3.78
N GLY A 29 35.82 -49.07 -3.03
CA GLY A 29 35.84 -49.56 -1.62
C GLY A 29 34.43 -49.85 -1.12
N ASN A 30 34.00 -51.06 -1.31
CA ASN A 30 32.78 -51.57 -0.73
C ASN A 30 32.94 -51.73 0.80
N PRO A 31 32.10 -51.07 1.61
CA PRO A 31 31.64 -51.67 2.84
C PRO A 31 30.11 -51.67 2.87
N SER A 32 29.59 -52.85 2.98
CA SER A 32 28.24 -53.14 3.47
C SER A 32 27.98 -52.46 4.82
N SER A 33 27.34 -51.30 4.78
CA SER A 33 26.47 -50.82 5.85
C SER A 33 25.23 -50.28 5.16
N GLU A 34 24.14 -51.02 5.24
CA GLU A 34 22.79 -50.54 4.99
C GLU A 34 22.50 -49.40 5.99
N THR A 35 23.03 -48.23 5.77
CA THR A 35 22.40 -47.02 6.25
C THR A 35 21.07 -47.00 5.53
N THR A 36 20.00 -47.28 6.25
CA THR A 36 18.67 -47.36 5.65
C THR A 36 18.38 -46.02 4.96
N THR A 37 17.71 -46.05 3.83
CA THR A 37 17.23 -44.88 3.11
C THR A 37 16.49 -43.90 4.04
N ASP A 38 15.90 -44.40 5.12
CA ASP A 38 15.23 -43.66 6.19
C ASP A 38 16.21 -42.80 7.02
N ASP A 39 17.43 -43.29 7.31
CA ASP A 39 18.42 -42.52 8.10
C ASP A 39 19.02 -41.35 7.29
N ALA A 40 19.27 -41.56 6.00
CA ALA A 40 19.75 -40.49 5.10
C ALA A 40 18.66 -39.43 4.88
N SER A 41 17.41 -39.83 4.72
CA SER A 41 16.26 -38.95 4.63
C SER A 41 16.10 -38.08 5.89
N ALA A 42 16.16 -38.69 7.07
CA ALA A 42 16.06 -37.98 8.34
C ALA A 42 17.21 -36.99 8.54
N ALA A 43 18.44 -37.33 8.14
CA ALA A 43 19.61 -36.45 8.26
C ALA A 43 19.50 -35.19 7.40
N LEU A 44 19.09 -35.31 6.13
CA LEU A 44 18.86 -34.16 5.25
C LEU A 44 17.70 -33.30 5.74
N ALA A 45 16.60 -33.92 6.16
CA ALA A 45 15.45 -33.21 6.71
C ALA A 45 15.81 -32.39 7.96
N GLN A 46 16.62 -33.00 8.86
CA GLN A 46 17.10 -32.31 10.06
C GLN A 46 18.03 -31.14 9.69
N MET A 47 18.93 -31.33 8.72
CA MET A 47 19.82 -30.26 8.26
C MET A 47 19.03 -29.04 7.75
N VAL A 48 17.99 -29.23 6.94
CA VAL A 48 17.13 -28.12 6.48
C VAL A 48 16.50 -27.37 7.65
N GLN A 49 15.99 -28.09 8.63
CA GLN A 49 15.38 -27.51 9.83
C GLN A 49 16.41 -26.73 10.67
N ASP A 50 17.59 -27.29 10.90
CA ASP A 50 18.65 -26.63 11.67
C ASP A 50 19.13 -25.35 10.99
N LYS A 51 19.31 -25.39 9.65
CA LYS A 51 19.68 -24.19 8.88
C LYS A 51 18.61 -23.12 8.92
N LEU A 52 17.34 -23.49 8.79
CA LEU A 52 16.23 -22.54 8.91
C LEU A 52 16.14 -21.92 10.31
N ALA A 53 16.34 -22.72 11.37
CA ALA A 53 16.34 -22.25 12.75
C ALA A 53 17.54 -21.33 13.09
N ALA A 54 18.66 -21.51 12.39
CA ALA A 54 19.87 -20.70 12.56
C ALA A 54 19.78 -19.31 11.90
N ILE A 55 18.76 -19.05 11.07
CA ILE A 55 18.56 -17.75 10.44
C ILE A 55 17.90 -16.81 11.45
N PRO A 56 18.55 -15.68 11.82
CA PRO A 56 17.97 -14.68 12.71
C PRO A 56 16.74 -14.00 12.07
N ASP A 57 15.89 -13.39 12.91
CA ASP A 57 14.79 -12.55 12.41
C ASP A 57 15.35 -11.47 11.47
N PRO A 58 14.90 -11.36 10.22
CA PRO A 58 15.36 -10.38 9.26
C PRO A 58 15.31 -8.93 9.77
N ARG A 59 14.41 -8.64 10.73
CA ARG A 59 14.27 -7.33 11.38
C ARG A 59 15.41 -6.98 12.33
N THR A 60 16.14 -7.98 12.81
CA THR A 60 17.26 -7.81 13.76
C THR A 60 18.63 -7.91 13.09
N LEU A 61 18.67 -8.31 11.80
CA LEU A 61 19.90 -8.52 11.07
C LEU A 61 20.69 -7.22 10.86
N LYS A 62 21.96 -7.27 11.25
CA LYS A 62 22.91 -6.21 10.92
C LYS A 62 23.63 -6.56 9.63
N ARG A 63 24.17 -5.53 8.95
CA ARG A 63 24.88 -5.70 7.69
C ARG A 63 26.10 -6.62 7.79
N GLU A 64 26.74 -6.64 8.95
CA GLU A 64 27.91 -7.48 9.25
C GLU A 64 27.57 -8.96 9.35
N ASP A 65 26.30 -9.31 9.68
CA ASP A 65 25.84 -10.69 9.83
C ASP A 65 25.44 -11.34 8.49
N LEU A 66 25.18 -10.53 7.46
CA LEU A 66 24.67 -11.00 6.16
C LEU A 66 25.52 -12.10 5.50
N PRO A 67 26.86 -12.07 5.49
CA PRO A 67 27.66 -13.13 4.85
C PRO A 67 27.42 -14.50 5.50
N ALA A 68 27.35 -14.57 6.83
CA ALA A 68 27.10 -15.82 7.54
C ALA A 68 25.67 -16.35 7.29
N VAL A 69 24.69 -15.45 7.27
CA VAL A 69 23.31 -15.79 6.95
C VAL A 69 23.17 -16.33 5.54
N PHE A 70 23.89 -15.76 4.57
CA PHE A 70 23.89 -16.23 3.18
C PHE A 70 24.48 -17.63 3.02
N ILE A 71 25.56 -17.93 3.73
CA ILE A 71 26.12 -19.29 3.74
C ILE A 71 25.10 -20.28 4.31
N THR A 72 24.48 -19.93 5.43
CA THR A 72 23.45 -20.77 6.08
C THR A 72 22.25 -20.99 5.15
N LEU A 73 21.82 -19.96 4.41
CA LEU A 73 20.75 -20.06 3.40
C LEU A 73 21.14 -21.02 2.27
N ASP A 74 22.33 -20.85 1.68
CA ASP A 74 22.79 -21.69 0.58
C ASP A 74 22.88 -23.16 0.99
N GLU A 75 23.50 -23.45 2.14
CA GLU A 75 23.59 -24.81 2.68
C GLU A 75 22.22 -25.45 2.96
N GLY A 76 21.26 -24.66 3.49
CA GLY A 76 19.91 -25.12 3.73
C GLY A 76 19.12 -25.38 2.45
N ILE A 77 19.28 -24.52 1.44
CA ILE A 77 18.65 -24.68 0.11
C ILE A 77 19.20 -25.92 -0.59
N ASP A 78 20.52 -26.11 -0.58
CA ASP A 78 21.16 -27.28 -1.21
C ASP A 78 20.69 -28.57 -0.55
N ALA A 79 20.72 -28.66 0.78
CA ALA A 79 20.21 -29.82 1.51
C ALA A 79 18.73 -30.11 1.22
N GLY A 80 17.89 -29.05 1.12
CA GLY A 80 16.47 -29.18 0.80
C GLY A 80 16.24 -29.69 -0.63
N ARG A 81 16.98 -29.18 -1.60
CA ARG A 81 16.92 -29.63 -2.99
C ARG A 81 17.41 -31.07 -3.14
N ASP A 82 18.49 -31.43 -2.44
CA ASP A 82 18.99 -32.81 -2.40
C ASP A 82 17.94 -33.75 -1.83
N TYR A 83 17.28 -33.35 -0.73
CA TYR A 83 16.17 -34.13 -0.17
C TYR A 83 15.04 -34.30 -1.20
N VAL A 84 14.56 -33.21 -1.79
CA VAL A 84 13.44 -33.25 -2.73
C VAL A 84 13.77 -34.11 -3.95
N SER A 85 15.02 -34.01 -4.49
CA SER A 85 15.45 -34.77 -5.66
C SER A 85 15.56 -36.28 -5.37
N GLN A 86 16.01 -36.66 -4.17
CA GLN A 86 16.19 -38.06 -3.79
C GLN A 86 14.91 -38.76 -3.34
N PHE A 87 14.00 -38.01 -2.66
CA PHE A 87 12.85 -38.58 -1.98
C PHE A 87 11.49 -38.16 -2.52
N GLN A 88 11.41 -37.55 -3.69
CA GLN A 88 10.21 -37.00 -4.35
C GLN A 88 8.88 -37.71 -3.98
N GLY A 89 8.14 -37.15 -3.00
CA GLY A 89 6.83 -37.65 -2.59
C GLY A 89 6.81 -38.99 -1.85
N LYS A 90 7.98 -39.59 -1.55
CA LYS A 90 8.08 -40.91 -0.90
C LYS A 90 8.65 -40.85 0.51
N GLY A 91 9.30 -39.77 0.90
CA GLY A 91 9.87 -39.63 2.26
C GLY A 91 8.79 -39.22 3.27
N LYS A 92 8.84 -39.77 4.48
CA LYS A 92 7.93 -39.42 5.59
C LYS A 92 7.94 -37.92 5.95
N GLU A 93 9.05 -37.26 5.67
CA GLU A 93 9.26 -35.83 5.96
C GLU A 93 9.09 -34.93 4.74
N PHE A 94 8.68 -35.48 3.57
CA PHE A 94 8.67 -34.73 2.31
C PHE A 94 7.90 -33.42 2.40
N SER A 95 6.67 -33.46 2.89
CA SER A 95 5.82 -32.27 2.95
C SER A 95 6.40 -31.21 3.89
N ARG A 96 6.98 -31.61 5.02
CA ARG A 96 7.65 -30.70 5.95
C ARG A 96 8.89 -30.06 5.32
N VAL A 97 9.77 -30.86 4.72
CA VAL A 97 10.99 -30.34 4.06
C VAL A 97 10.66 -29.45 2.89
N ALA A 98 9.64 -29.78 2.10
CA ALA A 98 9.17 -28.93 1.00
C ALA A 98 8.72 -27.53 1.49
N VAL A 99 8.02 -27.46 2.61
CA VAL A 99 7.61 -26.18 3.23
C VAL A 99 8.82 -25.41 3.76
N ASP A 100 9.75 -26.07 4.46
CA ASP A 100 10.94 -25.44 5.03
C ASP A 100 11.90 -24.95 3.92
N LEU A 101 12.10 -25.73 2.86
CA LEU A 101 12.83 -25.31 1.66
C LEU A 101 12.15 -24.09 1.00
N GLY A 102 10.82 -24.10 0.87
CA GLY A 102 10.07 -22.96 0.35
C GLY A 102 10.33 -21.67 1.14
N ARG A 103 10.42 -21.76 2.47
CA ARG A 103 10.77 -20.61 3.34
C ARG A 103 12.18 -20.10 3.07
N LEU A 104 13.16 -20.98 2.96
CA LEU A 104 14.54 -20.63 2.64
C LEU A 104 14.63 -19.93 1.28
N LEU A 105 13.93 -20.42 0.27
CA LEU A 105 13.87 -19.83 -1.07
C LEU A 105 13.23 -18.45 -1.05
N ILE A 106 12.14 -18.23 -0.29
CA ILE A 106 11.52 -16.90 -0.13
C ILE A 106 12.50 -15.91 0.51
N LEU A 107 13.26 -16.33 1.52
CA LEU A 107 14.27 -15.48 2.17
C LEU A 107 15.43 -15.14 1.21
N ASN A 108 15.76 -16.04 0.30
CA ASN A 108 16.88 -15.87 -0.64
C ASN A 108 16.53 -15.14 -1.94
N VAL A 109 15.26 -15.03 -2.32
CA VAL A 109 14.85 -14.57 -3.66
C VAL A 109 15.40 -13.18 -4.04
N ASP A 110 15.38 -12.24 -3.12
CA ASP A 110 15.84 -10.87 -3.40
C ASP A 110 17.35 -10.83 -3.59
N ARG A 111 18.11 -11.64 -2.86
CA ARG A 111 19.55 -11.84 -3.07
C ARG A 111 19.83 -12.49 -4.42
N HIS A 112 19.13 -13.57 -4.76
CA HIS A 112 19.29 -14.29 -6.03
C HIS A 112 19.09 -13.35 -7.23
N VAL A 113 17.96 -12.62 -7.26
CA VAL A 113 17.66 -11.65 -8.33
C VAL A 113 18.69 -10.50 -8.35
N GLY A 114 19.14 -10.06 -7.18
CA GLY A 114 20.19 -9.06 -7.05
C GLY A 114 21.52 -9.49 -7.65
N MET A 115 21.94 -10.73 -7.42
CA MET A 115 23.15 -11.31 -8.00
C MET A 115 23.07 -11.41 -9.53
N LEU A 116 21.94 -11.87 -10.07
CA LEU A 116 21.72 -11.92 -11.52
C LEU A 116 21.74 -10.53 -12.16
N ALA A 117 21.11 -9.54 -11.52
CA ALA A 117 21.11 -8.16 -12.00
C ALA A 117 22.53 -7.56 -12.01
N GLN A 118 23.36 -7.91 -11.04
CA GLN A 118 24.74 -7.47 -10.98
C GLN A 118 25.60 -8.14 -12.06
N ALA A 119 25.48 -9.46 -12.23
CA ALA A 119 26.18 -10.19 -13.29
C ALA A 119 25.82 -9.65 -14.69
N ALA A 120 24.54 -9.36 -14.91
CA ALA A 120 24.09 -8.73 -16.15
C ALA A 120 24.71 -7.34 -16.36
N LYS A 121 24.80 -6.53 -15.31
CA LYS A 121 25.45 -5.21 -15.37
C LYS A 121 26.94 -5.31 -15.70
N GLU A 122 27.66 -6.27 -15.12
CA GLU A 122 29.07 -6.53 -15.36
C GLU A 122 29.35 -7.00 -16.80
N SER A 123 28.39 -7.72 -17.40
CA SER A 123 28.44 -8.11 -18.82
C SER A 123 27.97 -6.99 -19.78
N GLY A 124 27.68 -5.80 -19.30
CA GLY A 124 27.29 -4.64 -20.10
C GLY A 124 25.79 -4.56 -20.44
N SER A 125 24.94 -5.42 -19.85
CA SER A 125 23.49 -5.45 -20.10
C SER A 125 22.70 -5.34 -18.79
N ALA A 126 22.27 -4.13 -18.41
CA ALA A 126 21.50 -3.94 -17.19
C ALA A 126 20.08 -4.55 -17.32
N MET A 127 19.68 -5.37 -16.35
CA MET A 127 18.33 -5.92 -16.28
C MET A 127 17.29 -4.81 -16.05
N THR A 128 16.22 -4.84 -16.84
CA THR A 128 15.03 -3.99 -16.62
C THR A 128 14.25 -4.46 -15.39
N SER A 129 13.31 -3.64 -14.91
CA SER A 129 12.41 -4.03 -13.82
C SER A 129 11.56 -5.25 -14.18
N ASP A 130 11.11 -5.35 -15.44
CA ASP A 130 10.29 -6.48 -15.91
C ASP A 130 11.12 -7.77 -16.01
N GLN A 131 12.37 -7.70 -16.42
CA GLN A 131 13.28 -8.84 -16.40
C GLN A 131 13.55 -9.33 -14.98
N ARG A 132 13.80 -8.43 -14.03
CA ARG A 132 13.97 -8.81 -12.61
C ARG A 132 12.72 -9.48 -12.04
N LEU A 133 11.55 -8.97 -12.39
CA LEU A 133 10.28 -9.58 -11.98
C LEU A 133 10.10 -10.96 -12.60
N ALA A 134 10.44 -11.14 -13.87
CA ALA A 134 10.37 -12.44 -14.54
C ALA A 134 11.28 -13.48 -13.86
N GLU A 135 12.53 -13.11 -13.53
CA GLU A 135 13.45 -13.98 -12.77
C GLU A 135 12.94 -14.29 -11.37
N GLN A 136 12.36 -13.30 -10.68
CA GLN A 136 11.74 -13.53 -9.38
C GLN A 136 10.58 -14.53 -9.46
N ILE A 137 9.71 -14.39 -10.46
CA ILE A 137 8.59 -15.30 -10.70
C ILE A 137 9.12 -16.71 -11.01
N PHE A 138 10.11 -16.81 -11.88
CA PHE A 138 10.71 -18.10 -12.23
C PHE A 138 11.30 -18.81 -11.00
N TYR A 139 12.07 -18.10 -10.18
CA TYR A 139 12.66 -18.64 -8.95
C TYR A 139 11.60 -19.07 -7.92
N LEU A 140 10.54 -18.28 -7.76
CA LEU A 140 9.47 -18.58 -6.80
C LEU A 140 8.47 -19.62 -7.29
N GLN A 141 8.50 -20.01 -8.57
CA GLN A 141 7.65 -21.10 -9.07
C GLN A 141 7.97 -22.42 -8.36
N GLU A 142 9.25 -22.67 -8.07
CA GLU A 142 9.68 -23.82 -7.26
C GLU A 142 9.01 -23.82 -5.88
N VAL A 143 8.92 -22.66 -5.21
CA VAL A 143 8.25 -22.53 -3.91
C VAL A 143 6.75 -22.83 -4.02
N ILE A 144 6.10 -22.30 -5.06
CA ILE A 144 4.68 -22.52 -5.30
C ILE A 144 4.39 -24.01 -5.48
N ASP A 145 5.19 -24.67 -6.32
CA ASP A 145 5.02 -26.11 -6.62
C ASP A 145 5.25 -26.97 -5.38
N LEU A 146 6.30 -26.69 -4.59
CA LEU A 146 6.62 -27.39 -3.33
C LEU A 146 5.51 -27.23 -2.29
N ALA A 147 5.06 -25.99 -2.06
CA ALA A 147 4.01 -25.72 -1.08
C ALA A 147 2.67 -26.34 -1.49
N GLN A 148 2.32 -26.30 -2.79
CA GLN A 148 1.12 -26.96 -3.30
C GLN A 148 1.19 -28.48 -3.15
N ALA A 149 2.33 -29.08 -3.47
CA ALA A 149 2.55 -30.51 -3.30
C ALA A 149 2.41 -30.93 -1.83
N ALA A 150 3.01 -30.18 -0.91
CA ALA A 150 2.91 -30.42 0.52
C ALA A 150 1.46 -30.31 1.06
N ILE A 151 0.70 -29.31 0.60
CA ILE A 151 -0.71 -29.16 0.96
C ILE A 151 -1.55 -30.30 0.37
N ALA A 152 -1.29 -30.70 -0.87
CA ALA A 152 -2.04 -31.75 -1.56
C ALA A 152 -1.78 -33.14 -0.98
N ALA A 153 -0.60 -33.37 -0.41
CA ALA A 153 -0.27 -34.66 0.24
C ALA A 153 -1.16 -34.93 1.46
N GLY A 154 -1.59 -33.88 2.17
CA GLY A 154 -2.55 -33.98 3.28
C GLY A 154 -2.01 -34.70 4.53
N ASP A 155 -0.71 -34.93 4.61
CA ASP A 155 -0.02 -35.64 5.69
C ASP A 155 0.55 -34.69 6.78
N LEU A 156 0.51 -33.39 6.54
CA LEU A 156 0.98 -32.38 7.49
C LEU A 156 0.02 -32.22 8.68
N PRO A 157 0.54 -32.07 9.91
CA PRO A 157 -0.23 -31.54 11.03
C PRO A 157 -0.86 -30.18 10.69
N GLU A 158 -1.96 -29.84 11.35
CA GLU A 158 -2.73 -28.61 11.05
C GLU A 158 -1.88 -27.33 11.14
N SER A 159 -1.00 -27.22 12.14
CA SER A 159 -0.07 -26.10 12.29
C SER A 159 0.92 -26.00 11.11
N GLN A 160 1.38 -27.12 10.59
CA GLN A 160 2.27 -27.13 9.43
C GLN A 160 1.51 -26.92 8.12
N GLN A 161 0.25 -27.36 8.00
CA GLN A 161 -0.62 -26.98 6.88
C GLN A 161 -0.85 -25.46 6.86
N CYS A 162 -1.06 -24.85 8.02
CA CYS A 162 -1.13 -23.40 8.16
C CYS A 162 0.14 -22.74 7.61
N ARG A 163 1.31 -23.22 8.04
CA ARG A 163 2.62 -22.71 7.57
C ARG A 163 2.79 -22.90 6.07
N ALA A 164 2.42 -24.04 5.50
CA ALA A 164 2.49 -24.30 4.06
C ALA A 164 1.67 -23.29 3.25
N ARG A 165 0.45 -22.97 3.73
CA ARG A 165 -0.39 -21.95 3.11
C ARG A 165 0.20 -20.55 3.21
N VAL A 166 0.85 -20.20 4.33
CA VAL A 166 1.54 -18.90 4.46
C VAL A 166 2.71 -18.81 3.48
N VAL A 167 3.52 -19.86 3.36
CA VAL A 167 4.62 -19.93 2.38
C VAL A 167 4.11 -19.76 0.96
N LEU A 168 3.04 -20.49 0.61
CA LEU A 168 2.38 -20.36 -0.69
C LEU A 168 1.87 -18.93 -0.92
N GLY A 169 1.20 -18.35 0.06
CA GLY A 169 0.69 -16.97 0.00
C GLY A 169 1.80 -15.93 -0.19
N ASP A 170 2.89 -16.03 0.56
CA ASP A 170 4.04 -15.14 0.44
C ASP A 170 4.71 -15.24 -0.95
N ALA A 171 4.87 -16.44 -1.49
CA ALA A 171 5.40 -16.66 -2.84
C ALA A 171 4.46 -16.07 -3.91
N LEU A 172 3.16 -16.34 -3.83
CA LEU A 172 2.15 -15.79 -4.74
C LEU A 172 2.13 -14.26 -4.71
N LEU A 173 2.23 -13.65 -3.51
CA LEU A 173 2.26 -12.20 -3.36
C LEU A 173 3.46 -11.58 -4.07
N LYS A 174 4.65 -12.16 -3.87
CA LYS A 174 5.87 -11.75 -4.56
C LYS A 174 5.79 -11.96 -6.08
N CYS A 175 5.03 -12.96 -6.55
CA CYS A 175 4.73 -13.21 -7.97
C CYS A 175 3.60 -12.32 -8.54
N ARG A 176 3.10 -11.35 -7.80
CA ARG A 176 1.95 -10.49 -8.17
C ARG A 176 0.65 -11.25 -8.43
N ARG A 177 0.45 -12.40 -7.78
CA ARG A 177 -0.79 -13.20 -7.78
C ARG A 177 -1.57 -12.92 -6.48
N GLN A 178 -1.92 -11.65 -6.27
CA GLN A 178 -2.39 -11.11 -4.99
C GLN A 178 -3.70 -11.74 -4.52
N ALA A 179 -4.66 -11.93 -5.42
CA ALA A 179 -5.96 -12.54 -5.06
C ALA A 179 -5.80 -13.99 -4.58
N GLU A 180 -4.89 -14.73 -5.20
CA GLU A 180 -4.57 -16.09 -4.79
C GLU A 180 -3.82 -16.11 -3.45
N ALA A 181 -2.90 -15.15 -3.24
CA ALA A 181 -2.21 -14.98 -1.97
C ALA A 181 -3.21 -14.71 -0.82
N ALA A 182 -4.14 -13.76 -1.02
CA ALA A 182 -5.19 -13.45 -0.04
C ALA A 182 -6.04 -14.70 0.29
N ALA A 183 -6.39 -15.50 -0.71
CA ALA A 183 -7.11 -16.75 -0.51
C ALA A 183 -6.32 -17.75 0.36
N GLN A 184 -4.99 -17.87 0.16
CA GLN A 184 -4.16 -18.76 0.97
C GLN A 184 -4.03 -18.26 2.42
N PHE A 185 -3.84 -16.97 2.65
CA PHE A 185 -3.81 -16.41 4.01
C PHE A 185 -5.14 -16.60 4.74
N LYS A 186 -6.26 -16.40 4.04
CA LYS A 186 -7.60 -16.65 4.59
C LYS A 186 -7.82 -18.12 4.96
N GLU A 187 -7.38 -19.06 4.13
CA GLU A 187 -7.46 -20.49 4.46
C GLU A 187 -6.50 -20.87 5.59
N ALA A 188 -5.32 -20.25 5.67
CA ALA A 188 -4.39 -20.43 6.78
C ALA A 188 -4.99 -20.00 8.12
N LEU A 189 -5.74 -18.90 8.16
CA LEU A 189 -6.41 -18.38 9.35
C LEU A 189 -7.53 -19.30 9.91
N LYS A 190 -7.95 -20.32 9.17
CA LYS A 190 -8.93 -21.33 9.64
C LYS A 190 -8.28 -22.51 10.36
N LEU A 191 -6.96 -22.63 10.29
CA LEU A 191 -6.17 -23.73 10.82
C LEU A 191 -5.54 -23.36 12.17
N ASP A 192 -4.95 -24.36 12.84
CA ASP A 192 -4.16 -24.11 14.04
C ASP A 192 -2.94 -23.23 13.75
N THR A 193 -2.89 -22.08 14.42
CA THR A 193 -1.86 -21.04 14.20
C THR A 193 -0.84 -20.95 15.33
N GLN A 194 -0.73 -21.95 16.21
CA GLN A 194 0.16 -21.90 17.39
C GLN A 194 1.60 -21.51 17.07
N GLU A 195 2.08 -21.85 15.86
CA GLU A 195 3.44 -21.57 15.41
C GLU A 195 3.57 -20.28 14.58
N ILE A 196 2.49 -19.54 14.37
CA ILE A 196 2.45 -18.35 13.51
C ILE A 196 1.79 -17.20 14.27
N ASP A 197 2.35 -15.98 14.13
CA ASP A 197 1.69 -14.78 14.62
C ASP A 197 0.40 -14.52 13.81
N VAL A 198 -0.71 -14.86 14.42
CA VAL A 198 -2.05 -14.70 13.84
C VAL A 198 -2.32 -13.24 13.44
N ASN A 199 -1.78 -12.28 14.20
CA ASN A 199 -1.97 -10.87 13.89
C ASN A 199 -1.19 -10.47 12.63
N GLU A 200 0.03 -10.99 12.46
CA GLU A 200 0.80 -10.81 11.24
C GLU A 200 0.09 -11.46 10.04
N LEU A 201 -0.45 -12.66 10.21
CA LEU A 201 -1.18 -13.35 9.14
C LEU A 201 -2.44 -12.58 8.69
N ARG A 202 -3.17 -11.96 9.63
CA ARG A 202 -4.32 -11.11 9.29
C ARG A 202 -3.94 -9.86 8.52
N ILE A 203 -2.82 -9.23 8.88
CA ILE A 203 -2.30 -8.10 8.12
C ILE A 203 -1.91 -8.53 6.71
N LYS A 204 -1.25 -9.66 6.55
CA LYS A 204 -0.90 -10.21 5.22
C LYS A 204 -2.15 -10.46 4.35
N GLU A 205 -3.24 -10.97 4.92
CA GLU A 205 -4.51 -11.11 4.20
C GLU A 205 -5.01 -9.75 3.70
N VAL A 206 -5.09 -8.75 4.59
CA VAL A 206 -5.59 -7.41 4.25
C VAL A 206 -4.70 -6.70 3.24
N GLU A 207 -3.37 -6.81 3.36
CA GLU A 207 -2.41 -6.26 2.38
C GLU A 207 -2.53 -6.93 1.01
N ALA A 208 -2.70 -8.24 0.98
CA ALA A 208 -2.90 -8.97 -0.27
C ALA A 208 -4.20 -8.56 -0.97
N LEU A 209 -5.27 -8.34 -0.20
CA LEU A 209 -6.56 -7.82 -0.71
C LEU A 209 -6.41 -6.38 -1.23
N GLU A 210 -5.62 -5.53 -0.56
CA GLU A 210 -5.31 -4.19 -1.06
C GLU A 210 -4.63 -4.23 -2.43
N LEU A 211 -3.60 -5.07 -2.55
CA LEU A 211 -2.84 -5.22 -3.78
C LEU A 211 -3.67 -5.89 -4.90
N ALA A 212 -4.66 -6.70 -4.54
CA ALA A 212 -5.64 -7.28 -5.46
C ALA A 212 -6.76 -6.29 -5.85
N GLU A 213 -6.79 -5.10 -5.24
CA GLU A 213 -7.86 -4.11 -5.37
C GLU A 213 -9.26 -4.66 -4.98
N ASP A 214 -9.31 -5.72 -4.16
CA ASP A 214 -10.57 -6.26 -3.62
C ASP A 214 -10.96 -5.54 -2.33
N TYR A 215 -11.41 -4.31 -2.50
CA TYR A 215 -11.75 -3.42 -1.37
C TYR A 215 -12.96 -3.90 -0.57
N GLU A 216 -13.91 -4.61 -1.19
CA GLU A 216 -15.06 -5.19 -0.46
C GLU A 216 -14.61 -6.28 0.51
N ALA A 217 -13.79 -7.22 0.05
CA ALA A 217 -13.20 -8.24 0.91
C ALA A 217 -12.29 -7.61 1.98
N MET A 218 -11.53 -6.56 1.62
CA MET A 218 -10.64 -5.83 2.51
C MET A 218 -11.40 -5.14 3.66
N VAL A 219 -12.54 -4.48 3.40
CA VAL A 219 -13.40 -3.92 4.46
C VAL A 219 -13.91 -5.04 5.37
N LYS A 220 -14.38 -6.15 4.77
CA LYS A 220 -14.92 -7.28 5.55
C LYS A 220 -13.86 -7.92 6.44
N ALA A 221 -12.67 -8.19 5.91
CA ALA A 221 -11.55 -8.78 6.67
C ALA A 221 -11.07 -7.82 7.76
N GLY A 222 -10.84 -6.54 7.42
CA GLY A 222 -10.38 -5.54 8.37
C GLY A 222 -11.37 -5.30 9.52
N MET A 223 -12.66 -5.15 9.22
CA MET A 223 -13.69 -5.02 10.26
C MET A 223 -13.78 -6.25 11.14
N ALA A 224 -13.76 -7.45 10.56
CA ALA A 224 -13.76 -8.69 11.34
C ALA A 224 -12.55 -8.80 12.27
N CYS A 225 -11.35 -8.39 11.81
CA CYS A 225 -10.17 -8.34 12.65
C CYS A 225 -10.32 -7.34 13.80
N LEU A 226 -10.81 -6.13 13.52
CA LEU A 226 -11.02 -5.09 14.52
C LEU A 226 -12.06 -5.47 15.57
N GLU A 227 -13.09 -6.22 15.19
CA GLU A 227 -14.17 -6.64 16.10
C GLU A 227 -13.80 -7.86 16.94
N ASN A 228 -13.17 -8.87 16.32
CA ASN A 228 -12.93 -10.15 16.99
C ASN A 228 -11.53 -10.24 17.61
N HIS A 229 -10.55 -9.48 17.10
CA HIS A 229 -9.14 -9.56 17.49
C HIS A 229 -8.48 -8.18 17.64
N PRO A 230 -9.09 -7.26 18.41
CA PRO A 230 -8.59 -5.89 18.51
C PRO A 230 -7.27 -5.77 19.30
N ARG A 231 -6.87 -6.81 20.05
CA ARG A 231 -5.60 -6.87 20.80
C ARG A 231 -4.43 -7.20 19.87
N SER A 232 -4.25 -6.35 18.87
CA SER A 232 -3.21 -6.56 17.84
C SER A 232 -2.19 -5.44 17.87
N PRO A 233 -0.88 -5.74 17.83
CA PRO A 233 0.15 -4.72 17.62
C PRO A 233 0.01 -4.01 16.27
N TYR A 234 -0.77 -4.59 15.36
CA TYR A 234 -1.08 -4.06 14.04
C TYR A 234 -2.42 -3.31 13.97
N LEU A 235 -3.05 -3.01 15.11
CA LEU A 235 -4.29 -2.24 15.17
C LEU A 235 -4.25 -0.96 14.30
N PRO A 236 -3.16 -0.14 14.33
CA PRO A 236 -3.05 1.05 13.49
C PRO A 236 -3.14 0.74 11.99
N HIS A 237 -2.50 -0.32 11.54
CA HIS A 237 -2.51 -0.75 10.13
C HIS A 237 -3.90 -1.28 9.73
N LEU A 238 -4.56 -2.06 10.60
CA LEU A 238 -5.93 -2.55 10.36
C LEU A 238 -6.92 -1.40 10.18
N VAL A 239 -6.85 -0.39 11.04
CA VAL A 239 -7.67 0.83 10.93
C VAL A 239 -7.39 1.55 9.61
N TYR A 240 -6.11 1.73 9.27
CA TYR A 240 -5.71 2.42 8.05
C TYR A 240 -6.16 1.69 6.77
N PHE A 241 -5.93 0.39 6.67
CA PHE A 241 -6.34 -0.38 5.49
C PHE A 241 -7.86 -0.44 5.35
N THR A 242 -8.58 -0.67 6.45
CA THR A 242 -10.05 -0.68 6.43
C THR A 242 -10.61 0.68 6.02
N HIS A 243 -10.06 1.78 6.56
CA HIS A 243 -10.39 3.14 6.16
C HIS A 243 -10.13 3.38 4.67
N LYS A 244 -8.96 2.98 4.17
CA LYS A 244 -8.60 3.13 2.76
C LYS A 244 -9.62 2.42 1.86
N ALA A 245 -10.00 1.20 2.20
CA ALA A 245 -11.01 0.45 1.46
C ALA A 245 -12.39 1.13 1.51
N CYS A 246 -12.79 1.69 2.66
CA CYS A 246 -14.03 2.48 2.76
C CYS A 246 -14.03 3.68 1.80
N ARG A 247 -12.89 4.37 1.64
CA ARG A 247 -12.75 5.49 0.68
C ARG A 247 -12.89 5.01 -0.76
N HIS A 248 -12.22 3.90 -1.12
CA HIS A 248 -12.34 3.31 -2.46
C HIS A 248 -13.78 2.93 -2.83
N LEU A 249 -14.55 2.47 -1.85
CA LEU A 249 -15.94 2.04 -2.05
C LEU A 249 -16.96 3.17 -1.90
N GLY A 250 -16.53 4.35 -1.44
CA GLY A 250 -17.44 5.44 -1.10
C GLY A 250 -18.33 5.18 0.13
N LYS A 251 -17.90 4.27 1.03
CA LYS A 251 -18.59 3.96 2.29
C LYS A 251 -18.26 5.02 3.35
N LEU A 252 -18.70 6.26 3.10
CA LEU A 252 -18.29 7.45 3.84
C LEU A 252 -18.61 7.38 5.33
N THR A 253 -19.85 7.00 5.68
CA THR A 253 -20.31 6.87 7.08
C THR A 253 -19.48 5.80 7.80
N GLN A 254 -19.28 4.64 7.18
CA GLN A 254 -18.51 3.55 7.76
C GLN A 254 -17.04 3.96 8.00
N GLY A 255 -16.43 4.68 7.04
CA GLY A 255 -15.07 5.21 7.19
C GLY A 255 -14.94 6.24 8.31
N ARG A 256 -15.93 7.17 8.45
CA ARG A 256 -15.98 8.13 9.55
C ARG A 256 -16.12 7.43 10.90
N ASP A 257 -17.09 6.51 11.01
CA ASP A 257 -17.40 5.84 12.27
C ASP A 257 -16.26 4.91 12.73
N LEU A 258 -15.49 4.37 11.78
CA LEU A 258 -14.24 3.66 12.07
C LEU A 258 -13.25 4.54 12.86
N TRP A 259 -12.99 5.77 12.38
CA TRP A 259 -12.10 6.71 13.04
C TRP A 259 -12.64 7.17 14.40
N ARG A 260 -13.94 7.44 14.51
CA ARG A 260 -14.58 7.80 15.78
C ARG A 260 -14.46 6.69 16.82
N LYS A 261 -14.62 5.43 16.39
CA LYS A 261 -14.53 4.27 17.28
C LYS A 261 -13.10 4.00 17.74
N TRP A 262 -12.14 3.97 16.81
CA TRP A 262 -10.79 3.49 17.09
C TRP A 262 -9.76 4.59 17.37
N GLY A 263 -10.03 5.82 16.95
CA GLY A 263 -9.12 6.96 17.16
C GLY A 263 -8.70 7.18 18.61
N PRO A 264 -9.60 7.15 19.60
CA PRO A 264 -9.22 7.26 21.00
C PRO A 264 -8.21 6.19 21.47
N ALA A 265 -8.38 4.94 21.01
CA ALA A 265 -7.46 3.85 21.32
C ALA A 265 -6.09 4.06 20.65
N LEU A 266 -6.06 4.55 19.41
CA LEU A 266 -4.81 4.91 18.72
C LEU A 266 -4.06 6.02 19.47
N THR A 267 -4.77 7.05 19.89
CA THR A 267 -4.20 8.17 20.66
C THR A 267 -3.64 7.70 21.99
N ALA A 268 -4.39 6.87 22.73
CA ALA A 268 -3.93 6.31 23.99
C ALA A 268 -2.69 5.43 23.81
N GLY A 269 -2.60 4.69 22.71
CA GLY A 269 -1.48 3.78 22.39
C GLY A 269 -0.21 4.45 21.88
N SER A 270 -0.20 5.78 21.72
CA SER A 270 0.94 6.52 21.15
C SER A 270 2.15 6.68 22.09
N LYS A 271 2.09 6.12 23.29
CA LYS A 271 3.18 6.18 24.29
C LYS A 271 3.74 4.78 24.52
N ALA A 272 5.04 4.69 24.74
CA ALA A 272 5.70 3.43 25.05
C ALA A 272 5.09 2.75 26.29
N GLY A 273 4.78 1.45 26.19
CA GLY A 273 4.17 0.68 27.25
C GLY A 273 2.75 1.09 27.62
N ALA A 274 2.07 1.86 26.79
CA ALA A 274 0.70 2.30 27.03
C ALA A 274 -0.24 1.12 27.23
N GLN A 275 -1.09 1.24 28.24
CA GLN A 275 -2.22 0.33 28.44
C GLN A 275 -3.48 1.01 27.91
N ILE A 276 -4.09 0.42 26.89
CA ILE A 276 -5.27 0.96 26.22
C ILE A 276 -6.51 0.12 26.47
N THR A 277 -7.61 0.80 26.79
CA THR A 277 -8.93 0.19 26.79
C THR A 277 -9.44 0.19 25.36
N LEU A 278 -9.79 -0.99 24.86
CA LEU A 278 -10.27 -1.15 23.49
C LEU A 278 -11.78 -0.90 23.41
N PRO A 279 -12.27 -0.26 22.33
CA PRO A 279 -13.70 0.05 22.19
C PRO A 279 -14.60 -1.20 22.20
N GLY A 280 -15.60 -1.21 23.07
CA GLY A 280 -16.52 -2.34 23.28
C GLY A 280 -15.90 -3.49 24.09
N ARG A 281 -14.78 -3.24 24.77
CA ARG A 281 -14.06 -4.19 25.61
C ARG A 281 -13.65 -3.57 26.95
N GLU A 282 -14.50 -2.67 27.47
CA GLU A 282 -14.22 -1.90 28.68
C GLU A 282 -14.07 -2.80 29.92
N ASP A 283 -14.73 -3.96 29.91
CA ASP A 283 -14.69 -4.96 31.00
C ASP A 283 -13.47 -5.90 30.91
N GLU A 284 -12.69 -5.83 29.82
CA GLU A 284 -11.51 -6.66 29.65
C GLU A 284 -10.26 -5.94 30.20
N ALA A 285 -9.22 -6.73 30.55
CA ALA A 285 -7.93 -6.14 30.92
C ALA A 285 -7.40 -5.25 29.78
N PRO A 286 -6.77 -4.11 30.08
CA PRO A 286 -6.20 -3.24 29.04
C PRO A 286 -5.20 -3.98 28.15
N PHE A 287 -5.15 -3.58 26.88
CA PHE A 287 -4.14 -4.07 25.94
C PHE A 287 -2.86 -3.24 26.12
N THR A 288 -1.73 -3.91 26.40
CA THR A 288 -0.43 -3.25 26.49
C THR A 288 0.18 -3.17 25.09
N VAL A 289 0.46 -1.95 24.63
CA VAL A 289 1.15 -1.73 23.33
C VAL A 289 2.57 -2.27 23.45
N PRO A 290 2.97 -3.22 22.56
CA PRO A 290 4.33 -3.76 22.57
C PRO A 290 5.37 -2.66 22.30
N GLU A 291 6.55 -2.82 22.90
CA GLU A 291 7.70 -1.92 22.68
C GLU A 291 8.03 -1.82 21.18
N GLY A 292 8.29 -0.60 20.73
CA GLY A 292 8.58 -0.30 19.33
C GLY A 292 7.35 -0.16 18.41
N LYS A 293 6.12 -0.42 18.91
CA LYS A 293 4.87 -0.24 18.17
C LYS A 293 4.18 1.09 18.43
N GLU A 294 4.55 1.81 19.47
CA GLU A 294 3.99 3.12 19.85
C GLU A 294 4.09 4.15 18.71
N THR A 295 5.12 4.06 17.88
CA THR A 295 5.30 4.95 16.72
C THR A 295 4.21 4.72 15.66
N ASP A 296 3.79 3.49 15.42
CA ASP A 296 2.71 3.16 14.49
C ASP A 296 1.38 3.74 15.00
N PHE A 297 1.13 3.60 16.31
CA PHE A 297 -0.06 4.19 16.96
C PHE A 297 -0.04 5.71 16.89
N ALA A 298 1.08 6.36 17.22
CA ALA A 298 1.24 7.81 17.15
C ALA A 298 1.00 8.34 15.74
N MET A 299 1.59 7.69 14.72
CA MET A 299 1.43 8.09 13.33
C MET A 299 -0.03 8.01 12.87
N MET A 300 -0.81 7.04 13.35
CA MET A 300 -2.23 6.93 13.01
C MET A 300 -3.10 7.87 13.84
N ALA A 301 -2.81 8.03 15.13
CA ALA A 301 -3.47 9.03 15.98
C ALA A 301 -3.36 10.43 15.40
N ASP A 302 -2.17 10.80 14.92
CA ASP A 302 -1.90 12.08 14.27
C ASP A 302 -2.71 12.32 12.98
N ARG A 303 -3.34 11.31 12.42
CA ARG A 303 -4.17 11.43 11.21
C ARG A 303 -5.67 11.43 11.47
N GLN A 304 -6.08 11.08 12.69
CA GLN A 304 -7.49 10.91 13.05
C GLN A 304 -8.32 12.16 12.73
N GLY A 305 -7.92 13.31 13.27
CA GLY A 305 -8.69 14.56 13.12
C GLY A 305 -8.80 15.00 11.66
N PHE A 306 -7.73 14.81 10.87
CA PHE A 306 -7.76 15.08 9.44
C PHE A 306 -8.77 14.18 8.72
N TYR A 307 -8.72 12.86 8.91
CA TYR A 307 -9.63 11.95 8.22
C TYR A 307 -11.08 12.10 8.69
N GLU A 308 -11.30 12.40 9.97
CA GLU A 308 -12.64 12.69 10.46
C GLU A 308 -13.23 13.91 9.77
N GLY A 309 -12.50 15.03 9.72
CA GLY A 309 -12.92 16.23 9.00
C GLY A 309 -13.15 15.98 7.51
N PHE A 310 -12.27 15.22 6.89
CA PHE A 310 -12.37 14.84 5.49
C PHE A 310 -13.66 14.06 5.17
N TYR A 311 -14.02 13.07 5.98
CA TYR A 311 -15.27 12.33 5.80
C TYR A 311 -16.52 13.18 6.07
N GLN A 312 -16.46 14.03 7.09
CA GLN A 312 -17.58 14.94 7.41
C GLN A 312 -17.85 15.89 6.25
N LEU A 313 -16.79 16.45 5.63
CA LEU A 313 -16.97 17.28 4.44
C LEU A 313 -17.59 16.50 3.28
N ALA A 314 -17.12 15.29 3.02
CA ALA A 314 -17.66 14.44 1.96
C ALA A 314 -19.13 14.06 2.20
N LEU A 315 -19.57 13.99 3.47
CA LEU A 315 -20.96 13.80 3.87
C LEU A 315 -21.80 15.08 3.82
N GLY A 316 -21.18 16.25 3.59
CA GLY A 316 -21.86 17.56 3.58
C GLY A 316 -21.97 18.21 4.97
N GLU A 317 -21.27 17.69 5.96
CA GLU A 317 -21.26 18.17 7.36
C GLU A 317 -20.16 19.24 7.53
N LYS A 318 -20.32 20.41 6.91
CA LYS A 318 -19.31 21.47 6.84
C LYS A 318 -18.78 21.92 8.19
N GLU A 319 -19.67 22.31 9.10
CA GLU A 319 -19.32 22.85 10.41
C GLU A 319 -18.55 21.81 11.25
N ALA A 320 -19.01 20.57 11.23
CA ALA A 320 -18.35 19.46 11.91
C ALA A 320 -16.96 19.18 11.30
N SER A 321 -16.85 19.22 9.98
CA SER A 321 -15.57 19.08 9.27
C SER A 321 -14.58 20.15 9.68
N LEU A 322 -14.99 21.42 9.65
CA LEU A 322 -14.15 22.55 10.02
C LEU A 322 -13.69 22.45 11.47
N GLN A 323 -14.59 22.13 12.40
CA GLN A 323 -14.25 21.92 13.80
C GLN A 323 -13.23 20.80 14.02
N ALA A 324 -13.40 19.66 13.33
CA ALA A 324 -12.46 18.54 13.44
C ALA A 324 -11.05 18.92 12.93
N LEU A 325 -10.97 19.63 11.80
CA LEU A 325 -9.71 20.09 11.22
C LEU A 325 -9.03 21.16 12.08
N LEU A 326 -9.78 22.12 12.60
CA LEU A 326 -9.22 23.15 13.51
C LEU A 326 -8.69 22.54 14.79
N LYS A 327 -9.46 21.66 15.44
CA LYS A 327 -9.01 20.93 16.63
C LYS A 327 -7.74 20.12 16.37
N PHE A 328 -7.66 19.46 15.22
CA PHE A 328 -6.47 18.74 14.80
C PHE A 328 -5.28 19.70 14.62
N ASN A 329 -5.46 20.80 13.91
CA ASN A 329 -4.42 21.78 13.67
C ASN A 329 -3.92 22.40 14.99
N ASP A 330 -4.83 22.79 15.88
CA ASP A 330 -4.47 23.37 17.19
C ASP A 330 -3.64 22.40 18.03
N SER A 331 -4.02 21.12 18.07
CA SER A 331 -3.26 20.11 18.82
C SER A 331 -1.83 19.94 18.29
N LEU A 332 -1.63 20.04 16.98
CA LEU A 332 -0.29 19.96 16.38
C LEU A 332 0.51 21.24 16.57
N TYR A 333 -0.13 22.42 16.55
CA TYR A 333 0.52 23.69 16.91
C TYR A 333 0.98 23.70 18.36
N GLU A 334 0.18 23.20 19.29
CA GLU A 334 0.58 23.07 20.72
C GLU A 334 1.82 22.19 20.85
N ARG A 335 1.87 21.04 20.19
CA ARG A 335 3.03 20.13 20.20
C ARG A 335 4.29 20.81 19.63
N LEU A 336 4.16 21.53 18.53
CA LEU A 336 5.27 22.29 17.95
C LEU A 336 5.76 23.40 18.90
N ASN A 337 4.85 24.09 19.55
CA ASN A 337 5.18 25.18 20.51
C ASN A 337 5.89 24.65 21.78
N THR A 338 5.65 23.40 22.16
CA THR A 338 6.38 22.73 23.26
C THR A 338 7.74 22.18 22.84
N GLY A 339 8.13 22.37 21.56
CA GLY A 339 9.42 21.92 21.01
C GLY A 339 9.42 20.50 20.49
N GLU A 340 8.24 19.87 20.37
CA GLU A 340 8.13 18.53 19.78
C GLU A 340 8.41 18.58 18.27
N THR A 341 9.18 17.61 17.78
CA THR A 341 9.42 17.44 16.34
C THR A 341 8.39 16.47 15.79
N LEU A 342 7.50 16.96 14.93
CA LEU A 342 6.52 16.10 14.25
C LEU A 342 7.20 15.17 13.25
N ALA A 343 6.77 13.92 13.20
CA ALA A 343 7.18 12.99 12.16
C ALA A 343 6.84 13.53 10.76
N MET A 344 7.70 13.29 9.77
CA MET A 344 7.51 13.82 8.40
C MET A 344 6.12 13.54 7.80
N PRO A 345 5.52 12.33 7.93
CA PRO A 345 4.17 12.10 7.45
C PRO A 345 3.14 13.02 8.12
N THR A 346 3.20 13.18 9.45
CA THR A 346 2.31 14.07 10.23
C THR A 346 2.48 15.51 9.78
N LYS A 347 3.72 15.99 9.68
CA LYS A 347 4.02 17.33 9.21
C LYS A 347 3.47 17.60 7.81
N THR A 348 3.60 16.63 6.90
CA THR A 348 3.06 16.72 5.54
C THR A 348 1.54 16.87 5.54
N TYR A 349 0.83 16.04 6.33
CA TYR A 349 -0.63 16.14 6.45
C TYR A 349 -1.06 17.48 7.05
N PHE A 350 -0.34 17.97 8.03
CA PHE A 350 -0.64 19.24 8.69
C PHE A 350 -0.43 20.44 7.77
N GLU A 351 0.78 20.64 7.25
CA GLU A 351 1.15 21.84 6.50
C GLU A 351 0.53 21.88 5.09
N PHE A 352 0.47 20.74 4.40
CA PHE A 352 0.08 20.71 2.99
C PHE A 352 -1.35 20.24 2.75
N GLN A 353 -2.04 19.69 3.73
CA GLN A 353 -3.41 19.21 3.57
C GLN A 353 -4.38 19.86 4.55
N SER A 354 -4.19 19.67 5.86
CA SER A 354 -5.19 20.07 6.85
C SER A 354 -5.37 21.57 6.99
N ILE A 355 -4.28 22.34 7.12
CA ILE A 355 -4.35 23.80 7.19
C ILE A 355 -4.98 24.40 5.95
N PRO A 356 -4.48 24.10 4.73
CA PRO A 356 -5.09 24.65 3.53
C PRO A 356 -6.54 24.19 3.29
N MET A 357 -6.90 22.97 3.71
CA MET A 357 -8.27 22.47 3.62
C MET A 357 -9.20 23.25 4.54
N ALA A 358 -8.84 23.43 5.82
CA ALA A 358 -9.62 24.24 6.76
C ALA A 358 -9.84 25.67 6.26
N GLN A 359 -8.78 26.32 5.72
CA GLN A 359 -8.89 27.66 5.14
C GLN A 359 -9.87 27.71 3.95
N ARG A 360 -9.84 26.72 3.05
CA ARG A 360 -10.76 26.68 1.92
C ARG A 360 -12.19 26.41 2.34
N ILE A 361 -12.41 25.50 3.29
CA ILE A 361 -13.75 25.25 3.82
C ILE A 361 -14.34 26.55 4.37
N ASP A 362 -13.59 27.29 5.14
CA ASP A 362 -14.04 28.56 5.71
C ASP A 362 -14.34 29.62 4.63
N VAL A 363 -13.45 29.76 3.66
CA VAL A 363 -13.50 30.84 2.66
C VAL A 363 -14.39 30.50 1.46
N LEU A 364 -14.38 29.26 0.97
CA LEU A 364 -14.96 28.89 -0.34
C LEU A 364 -16.18 27.97 -0.24
N HIS A 365 -16.28 27.13 0.78
CA HIS A 365 -17.35 26.12 0.85
C HIS A 365 -18.74 26.78 1.00
N ASP A 366 -19.73 26.29 0.27
CA ASP A 366 -21.08 26.84 0.12
C ASP A 366 -21.17 28.25 -0.50
N LYS A 367 -20.04 28.80 -0.93
CA LYS A 367 -20.01 30.06 -1.66
C LYS A 367 -19.91 29.82 -3.15
N VAL A 368 -20.31 30.82 -3.93
CA VAL A 368 -20.16 30.78 -5.39
C VAL A 368 -18.68 30.55 -5.72
N ALA A 369 -18.43 29.55 -6.55
CA ALA A 369 -17.07 29.22 -6.98
C ALA A 369 -16.39 30.43 -7.61
N PRO A 370 -15.11 30.70 -7.32
CA PRO A 370 -14.41 31.82 -7.86
C PRO A 370 -14.43 31.84 -9.39
N SER A 371 -14.49 33.06 -9.97
CA SER A 371 -14.52 33.27 -11.41
C SER A 371 -13.29 32.70 -12.11
N LEU A 372 -13.49 32.16 -13.32
CA LEU A 372 -12.44 31.71 -14.22
C LEU A 372 -12.03 32.83 -15.23
N GLU A 373 -12.38 34.08 -14.96
CA GLU A 373 -11.95 35.23 -15.74
C GLU A 373 -10.43 35.36 -15.76
N GLY A 374 -9.86 35.66 -16.92
CA GLY A 374 -8.41 35.74 -17.12
C GLY A 374 -7.76 34.41 -17.57
N MET A 375 -8.56 33.37 -17.82
CA MET A 375 -8.06 32.11 -18.42
C MET A 375 -7.82 32.25 -19.92
N THR A 376 -6.73 31.65 -20.38
CA THR A 376 -6.51 31.39 -21.82
C THR A 376 -7.04 30.01 -22.13
N TRP A 377 -8.23 29.95 -22.71
CA TRP A 377 -8.87 28.70 -23.06
C TRP A 377 -8.23 28.05 -24.29
N VAL A 378 -7.85 26.79 -24.17
CA VAL A 378 -7.36 25.96 -25.29
C VAL A 378 -8.52 25.26 -25.97
N GLN A 379 -9.48 24.81 -25.20
CA GLN A 379 -10.72 24.17 -25.64
C GLN A 379 -11.85 24.55 -24.70
N LYS A 380 -13.05 24.77 -25.27
CA LYS A 380 -14.29 24.90 -24.50
C LYS A 380 -15.29 23.87 -24.99
N ASN A 381 -15.96 23.21 -24.03
CA ASN A 381 -17.09 22.34 -24.33
C ASN A 381 -18.40 23.11 -24.11
N PRO A 382 -19.21 23.35 -25.14
CA PRO A 382 -20.48 24.09 -25.00
C PRO A 382 -21.45 23.47 -23.99
N ALA A 383 -21.41 22.14 -23.82
CA ALA A 383 -22.28 21.45 -22.88
C ALA A 383 -22.00 21.79 -21.41
N ASP A 384 -20.85 22.38 -21.07
CA ASP A 384 -20.51 22.75 -19.70
C ASP A 384 -21.40 23.86 -19.12
N SER A 385 -22.06 24.66 -19.99
CA SER A 385 -22.99 25.70 -19.56
C SER A 385 -24.28 25.14 -18.91
N GLU A 386 -24.64 23.92 -19.25
CA GLU A 386 -25.85 23.22 -18.73
C GLU A 386 -25.54 22.22 -17.62
N SER A 387 -24.31 22.19 -17.15
CA SER A 387 -23.89 21.22 -16.15
C SER A 387 -24.58 21.43 -14.81
N LYS A 388 -25.04 20.31 -14.20
CA LYS A 388 -25.57 20.28 -12.83
C LYS A 388 -24.44 20.21 -11.80
N ILE A 389 -23.33 19.58 -12.17
CA ILE A 389 -22.13 19.46 -11.34
C ILE A 389 -20.92 19.73 -12.22
N GLU A 390 -20.00 20.55 -11.72
CA GLU A 390 -18.71 20.82 -12.34
C GLU A 390 -17.60 20.20 -11.50
N LEU A 391 -16.77 19.36 -12.12
CA LEU A 391 -15.53 18.87 -11.54
C LEU A 391 -14.39 19.77 -12.05
N ARG A 392 -13.92 20.67 -11.18
CA ARG A 392 -12.84 21.62 -11.52
C ARG A 392 -11.51 21.10 -11.00
N ILE A 393 -10.58 20.84 -11.93
CA ILE A 393 -9.29 20.22 -11.66
C ILE A 393 -8.17 21.23 -11.92
N PHE A 394 -7.36 21.49 -10.92
CA PHE A 394 -6.12 22.26 -11.06
C PHE A 394 -4.94 21.32 -11.07
N CYS A 395 -4.25 21.17 -12.19
CA CYS A 395 -3.06 20.35 -12.28
C CYS A 395 -2.17 20.77 -13.44
N ASP A 396 -0.86 20.85 -13.20
CA ASP A 396 0.16 21.18 -14.19
C ASP A 396 0.51 19.95 -15.03
N SER A 397 0.39 20.03 -16.35
CA SER A 397 0.67 18.91 -17.26
C SER A 397 2.15 18.82 -17.67
N SER A 398 2.87 19.96 -17.66
CA SER A 398 4.27 20.00 -18.12
C SER A 398 5.29 19.39 -17.16
N ARG A 399 4.91 19.13 -15.91
CA ARG A 399 5.82 18.58 -14.90
C ARG A 399 6.07 17.07 -15.05
N GLY A 400 5.39 16.41 -16.00
CA GLY A 400 5.62 15.00 -16.33
C GLY A 400 5.38 14.01 -15.18
N ASN A 401 4.66 14.44 -14.13
CA ASN A 401 4.41 13.61 -12.98
C ASN A 401 3.28 12.60 -13.29
N ASN A 402 3.62 11.34 -13.46
CA ASN A 402 2.67 10.25 -13.70
C ASN A 402 1.49 10.21 -12.71
N ARG A 403 1.65 10.76 -11.52
CA ARG A 403 0.61 10.82 -10.49
C ARG A 403 -0.54 11.76 -10.89
N GLN A 404 -0.21 12.93 -11.44
CA GLN A 404 -1.20 13.91 -11.88
C GLN A 404 -1.97 13.42 -13.10
N THR A 405 -1.29 12.80 -14.06
CA THR A 405 -1.93 12.23 -15.25
C THR A 405 -2.84 11.05 -14.96
N ARG A 406 -2.54 10.25 -13.92
CA ARG A 406 -3.42 9.16 -13.46
C ARG A 406 -4.75 9.69 -12.90
N PHE A 407 -4.74 10.85 -12.26
CA PHE A 407 -6.00 11.44 -11.80
C PHE A 407 -6.93 11.84 -12.94
N LEU A 408 -6.39 12.28 -14.08
CA LEU A 408 -7.19 12.55 -15.28
C LEU A 408 -7.91 11.28 -15.82
N ASP A 409 -7.33 10.10 -15.62
CA ASP A 409 -8.01 8.83 -15.96
C ASP A 409 -9.22 8.58 -15.06
N VAL A 410 -9.08 8.85 -13.76
CA VAL A 410 -10.21 8.79 -12.80
C VAL A 410 -11.29 9.81 -13.17
N ALA A 411 -10.91 11.03 -13.50
CA ALA A 411 -11.86 12.05 -13.93
C ALA A 411 -12.61 11.63 -15.20
N LYS A 412 -11.91 10.99 -16.16
CA LYS A 412 -12.54 10.43 -17.36
C LYS A 412 -13.54 9.31 -17.05
N GLU A 413 -13.23 8.43 -16.11
CA GLU A 413 -14.18 7.41 -15.67
C GLU A 413 -15.43 8.03 -14.99
N LEU A 414 -15.24 9.08 -14.19
CA LEU A 414 -16.35 9.82 -13.59
C LEU A 414 -17.20 10.51 -14.65
N GLU A 415 -16.59 11.11 -15.68
CA GLU A 415 -17.31 11.66 -16.83
C GLU A 415 -18.15 10.59 -17.52
N GLN A 416 -17.57 9.44 -17.84
CA GLN A 416 -18.29 8.33 -18.49
C GLN A 416 -19.50 7.87 -17.68
N GLU A 417 -19.40 7.87 -16.35
CA GLU A 417 -20.47 7.43 -15.45
C GLU A 417 -21.57 8.52 -15.27
N PHE A 418 -21.20 9.79 -15.22
CA PHE A 418 -22.10 10.87 -14.78
C PHE A 418 -22.39 11.96 -15.81
N SER A 419 -21.78 11.98 -16.98
CA SER A 419 -22.01 13.05 -17.99
C SER A 419 -23.47 13.13 -18.42
N SER A 420 -24.15 11.99 -18.62
CA SER A 420 -25.58 11.94 -18.93
C SER A 420 -26.48 12.45 -17.80
N GLN A 421 -25.95 12.54 -16.57
CA GLN A 421 -26.62 13.08 -15.40
C GLN A 421 -26.30 14.56 -15.16
N GLY A 422 -25.39 15.12 -15.96
CA GLY A 422 -25.03 16.55 -15.94
C GLY A 422 -23.70 16.86 -15.27
N LEU A 423 -22.77 15.90 -15.19
CA LEU A 423 -21.38 16.17 -14.79
C LEU A 423 -20.61 16.78 -15.97
N SER A 424 -19.92 17.91 -15.74
CA SER A 424 -18.89 18.47 -16.62
C SER A 424 -17.53 18.50 -15.95
N ILE A 425 -16.47 18.56 -16.76
CA ILE A 425 -15.09 18.64 -16.27
C ILE A 425 -14.40 19.87 -16.84
N VAL A 426 -13.81 20.66 -15.96
CA VAL A 426 -12.98 21.82 -16.29
C VAL A 426 -11.56 21.58 -15.78
N TRP A 427 -10.61 21.46 -16.70
CA TRP A 427 -9.21 21.23 -16.37
C TRP A 427 -8.39 22.51 -16.55
N ILE A 428 -7.73 22.95 -15.49
CA ILE A 428 -6.97 24.20 -15.43
C ILE A 428 -5.52 23.88 -15.09
N SER A 429 -4.61 24.40 -15.89
CA SER A 429 -3.19 24.44 -15.54
C SER A 429 -2.77 25.84 -15.14
N GLY A 430 -2.11 25.94 -14.01
CA GLY A 430 -1.58 27.20 -13.51
C GLY A 430 -0.09 27.33 -13.79
N ILE A 431 0.31 28.35 -14.56
CA ILE A 431 1.69 28.62 -14.86
C ILE A 431 2.09 29.94 -14.19
N LEU A 432 3.03 29.85 -13.24
CA LEU A 432 3.53 31.01 -12.53
C LEU A 432 4.49 31.88 -13.36
N ARG A 433 5.04 31.35 -14.46
CA ARG A 433 5.96 32.06 -15.35
C ARG A 433 5.42 32.04 -16.77
N GLY A 434 5.11 33.21 -17.29
CA GLY A 434 4.48 33.39 -18.60
C GLY A 434 5.27 32.79 -19.79
N ASP A 435 6.57 32.59 -19.66
CA ASP A 435 7.46 31.97 -20.64
C ASP A 435 7.20 30.48 -20.91
N ARG A 436 6.35 29.83 -20.08
CA ARG A 436 6.00 28.39 -20.20
C ARG A 436 4.58 28.12 -20.71
N ALA A 437 3.80 29.18 -20.98
CA ALA A 437 2.40 29.02 -21.38
C ALA A 437 2.24 28.14 -22.63
N ASP A 438 3.03 28.42 -23.69
CA ASP A 438 2.96 27.66 -24.93
C ASP A 438 3.33 26.18 -24.74
N ARG A 439 4.34 25.90 -23.91
CA ARG A 439 4.75 24.53 -23.58
C ARG A 439 3.65 23.80 -22.82
N GLU A 440 2.99 24.46 -21.88
CA GLU A 440 1.90 23.88 -21.11
C GLU A 440 0.67 23.63 -21.99
N ILE A 441 0.31 24.59 -22.85
CA ILE A 441 -0.75 24.42 -23.85
C ILE A 441 -0.47 23.20 -24.74
N ALA A 442 0.75 23.06 -25.22
CA ALA A 442 1.14 21.93 -26.07
C ALA A 442 1.03 20.60 -25.28
N ALA A 443 1.49 20.56 -24.02
CA ALA A 443 1.38 19.38 -23.16
C ALA A 443 -0.09 19.01 -22.89
N MET A 444 -0.96 19.98 -22.55
CA MET A 444 -2.40 19.75 -22.37
C MET A 444 -3.05 19.20 -23.63
N LYS A 445 -2.77 19.77 -24.81
CA LYS A 445 -3.29 19.27 -26.09
C LYS A 445 -2.88 17.83 -26.36
N ASN A 446 -1.61 17.50 -26.13
CA ASN A 446 -1.10 16.15 -26.33
C ASN A 446 -1.79 15.15 -25.38
N ILE A 447 -1.95 15.49 -24.10
CA ILE A 447 -2.65 14.66 -23.13
C ILE A 447 -4.13 14.53 -23.50
N ALA A 448 -4.81 15.63 -23.83
CA ALA A 448 -6.21 15.62 -24.22
C ALA A 448 -6.43 14.73 -25.45
N THR A 449 -5.59 14.84 -26.47
CA THR A 449 -5.64 13.99 -27.67
C THR A 449 -5.37 12.53 -27.34
N SER A 450 -4.30 12.24 -26.62
CA SER A 450 -3.91 10.84 -26.29
C SER A 450 -4.95 10.11 -25.44
N LYS A 451 -5.64 10.85 -24.58
CA LYS A 451 -6.68 10.30 -23.69
C LYS A 451 -8.10 10.49 -24.26
N ASN A 452 -8.26 11.11 -25.43
CA ASN A 452 -9.55 11.46 -26.03
C ASN A 452 -10.46 12.21 -25.06
N LEU A 453 -9.99 13.38 -24.56
CA LEU A 453 -10.74 14.23 -23.64
C LEU A 453 -11.45 15.34 -24.40
N SER A 454 -12.77 15.48 -24.19
CA SER A 454 -13.61 16.55 -24.77
C SER A 454 -13.88 17.70 -23.80
N TRP A 455 -13.14 17.80 -22.72
CA TRP A 455 -13.35 18.75 -21.62
C TRP A 455 -13.07 20.20 -22.01
N THR A 456 -13.61 21.13 -21.22
CA THR A 456 -13.10 22.51 -21.20
C THR A 456 -11.74 22.51 -20.48
N TYR A 457 -10.71 23.02 -21.15
CA TYR A 457 -9.40 23.17 -20.53
C TYR A 457 -8.64 24.40 -21.02
N GLY A 458 -7.80 24.93 -20.14
CA GLY A 458 -7.04 26.13 -20.40
C GLY A 458 -5.93 26.39 -19.38
N VAL A 459 -5.18 27.45 -19.64
CA VAL A 459 -4.06 27.86 -18.81
C VAL A 459 -4.30 29.26 -18.23
N GLN A 460 -3.82 29.45 -17.00
CA GLN A 460 -3.60 30.81 -16.48
C GLN A 460 -2.13 31.12 -16.59
N ALA A 461 -1.77 32.15 -17.39
CA ALA A 461 -0.42 32.64 -17.53
C ALA A 461 -0.15 33.84 -16.60
N GLY A 462 0.80 33.67 -15.69
CA GLY A 462 1.69 34.72 -15.25
C GLY A 462 1.16 35.95 -14.52
N GLN A 463 0.09 35.90 -13.72
CA GLN A 463 -0.30 37.05 -12.90
C GLN A 463 -0.52 36.69 -11.42
N GLU A 464 0.10 37.47 -10.54
CA GLU A 464 -0.30 37.57 -9.14
C GLU A 464 -1.79 37.93 -9.07
N LYS A 465 -2.56 37.28 -8.18
CA LYS A 465 -4.02 37.41 -8.01
C LYS A 465 -4.90 36.89 -9.17
N GLY A 466 -4.45 35.86 -9.85
CA GLY A 466 -5.20 35.18 -10.88
C GLY A 466 -6.22 34.16 -10.37
N VAL A 467 -6.63 33.25 -11.26
CA VAL A 467 -7.60 32.19 -10.96
C VAL A 467 -7.09 31.30 -9.83
N LEU A 468 -5.77 30.98 -9.78
CA LEU A 468 -5.17 30.16 -8.75
C LEU A 468 -5.32 30.80 -7.36
N ASP A 469 -5.02 32.09 -7.22
CA ASP A 469 -5.12 32.78 -5.93
C ASP A 469 -6.56 32.84 -5.43
N ARG A 470 -7.52 33.12 -6.35
CA ARG A 470 -8.95 33.13 -6.02
C ARG A 470 -9.45 31.77 -5.52
N HIS A 471 -8.83 30.67 -5.95
CA HIS A 471 -9.15 29.30 -5.51
C HIS A 471 -8.25 28.82 -4.36
N LEU A 472 -7.39 29.68 -3.82
CA LEU A 472 -6.42 29.34 -2.77
C LEU A 472 -5.56 28.13 -3.16
N VAL A 473 -5.17 28.03 -4.43
CA VAL A 473 -4.30 26.97 -4.94
C VAL A 473 -2.86 27.31 -4.58
N SER A 474 -2.27 26.55 -3.69
CA SER A 474 -0.85 26.66 -3.39
C SER A 474 -0.01 26.08 -4.53
N HIS A 475 1.18 26.64 -4.70
CA HIS A 475 2.09 26.30 -5.79
C HIS A 475 2.48 24.80 -5.79
N GLY A 476 2.12 24.10 -6.86
CA GLY A 476 2.66 22.79 -7.21
C GLY A 476 1.85 21.55 -6.81
N GLY A 477 0.67 21.72 -6.21
CA GLY A 477 -0.24 20.60 -5.91
C GLY A 477 -1.36 20.47 -6.96
N THR A 478 -1.92 19.28 -7.08
CA THR A 478 -3.19 19.07 -7.75
C THR A 478 -4.31 19.42 -6.76
N LEU A 479 -5.31 20.17 -7.19
CA LEU A 479 -6.47 20.53 -6.40
C LEU A 479 -7.73 20.21 -7.18
N LEU A 480 -8.72 19.65 -6.49
CA LEU A 480 -10.01 19.30 -7.06
C LEU A 480 -11.12 20.02 -6.30
N PHE A 481 -12.04 20.64 -7.05
CA PHE A 481 -13.31 21.14 -6.54
C PHE A 481 -14.47 20.39 -7.18
N ILE A 482 -15.50 20.11 -6.38
CA ILE A 482 -16.81 19.71 -6.88
C ILE A 482 -17.77 20.87 -6.60
N ILE A 483 -18.40 21.37 -7.67
CA ILE A 483 -19.23 22.57 -7.70
C ILE A 483 -20.63 22.13 -8.12
N ASP A 484 -21.67 22.57 -7.39
CA ASP A 484 -23.06 22.22 -7.65
C ASP A 484 -23.71 23.06 -8.78
N LYS A 485 -25.00 22.79 -9.05
CA LYS A 485 -25.78 23.52 -10.07
C LYS A 485 -25.97 25.01 -9.76
N GLU A 486 -25.90 25.40 -8.48
CA GLU A 486 -25.93 26.80 -8.05
C GLU A 486 -24.55 27.48 -8.14
N LYS A 487 -23.58 26.76 -8.72
CA LYS A 487 -22.19 27.18 -8.83
C LYS A 487 -21.50 27.39 -7.48
N LYS A 488 -21.95 26.70 -6.43
CA LYS A 488 -21.31 26.72 -5.12
C LYS A 488 -20.29 25.59 -4.99
N VAL A 489 -19.17 25.88 -4.32
CA VAL A 489 -18.18 24.85 -3.94
C VAL A 489 -18.78 23.97 -2.86
N ARG A 490 -18.87 22.67 -3.13
CA ARG A 490 -19.48 21.69 -2.20
C ARG A 490 -18.49 20.65 -1.69
N TRP A 491 -17.36 20.55 -2.30
CA TRP A 491 -16.28 19.69 -1.85
C TRP A 491 -14.96 20.09 -2.51
N GLU A 492 -13.84 19.90 -1.76
CA GLU A 492 -12.51 20.15 -2.27
C GLU A 492 -11.50 19.18 -1.66
N VAL A 493 -10.42 18.91 -2.40
CA VAL A 493 -9.31 18.09 -1.93
C VAL A 493 -7.99 18.50 -2.60
N ILE A 494 -6.92 18.50 -1.81
CA ILE A 494 -5.55 18.67 -2.31
C ILE A 494 -4.98 17.28 -2.61
N ASP A 495 -4.20 17.21 -3.68
CA ASP A 495 -3.57 15.97 -4.15
C ASP A 495 -4.58 14.80 -4.23
N PRO A 496 -5.66 14.96 -5.04
CA PRO A 496 -6.66 13.93 -5.17
C PRO A 496 -6.01 12.62 -5.58
N MET A 497 -6.30 11.57 -4.83
CA MET A 497 -5.70 10.27 -5.07
C MET A 497 -6.57 9.49 -6.05
N PHE A 498 -5.94 8.81 -7.00
CA PHE A 498 -6.65 7.98 -7.97
C PHE A 498 -7.42 6.82 -7.31
N TRP A 499 -6.98 6.39 -6.14
CA TRP A 499 -7.67 5.36 -5.36
C TRP A 499 -8.91 5.86 -4.62
N ASP A 500 -9.19 7.16 -4.58
CA ASP A 500 -10.38 7.72 -3.94
C ASP A 500 -11.59 7.81 -4.87
N LYS A 501 -11.57 7.11 -5.98
CA LYS A 501 -12.63 7.09 -6.98
C LYS A 501 -14.03 6.86 -6.39
N GLY A 502 -14.16 5.94 -5.45
CA GLY A 502 -15.42 5.68 -4.74
C GLY A 502 -15.91 6.87 -3.92
N LEU A 503 -14.99 7.58 -3.28
CA LEU A 503 -15.30 8.80 -2.54
C LEU A 503 -15.85 9.89 -3.47
N TYR A 504 -15.19 10.15 -4.61
CA TYR A 504 -15.67 11.15 -5.58
C TYR A 504 -17.05 10.78 -6.11
N ARG A 505 -17.29 9.51 -6.43
CA ARG A 505 -18.60 8.99 -6.82
C ARG A 505 -19.66 9.25 -5.75
N ALA A 506 -19.34 9.00 -4.50
CA ALA A 506 -20.29 9.19 -3.39
C ALA A 506 -20.66 10.66 -3.23
N VAL A 507 -19.69 11.59 -3.31
CA VAL A 507 -19.96 13.04 -3.25
C VAL A 507 -20.80 13.49 -4.45
N ILE A 508 -20.44 13.08 -5.68
CA ILE A 508 -21.19 13.43 -6.89
C ILE A 508 -22.64 12.92 -6.80
N ARG A 509 -22.85 11.66 -6.43
CA ARG A 509 -24.21 11.08 -6.27
C ARG A 509 -25.04 11.82 -5.23
N ARG A 510 -24.43 12.18 -4.09
CA ARG A 510 -25.09 12.99 -3.07
C ARG A 510 -25.59 14.33 -3.64
N LEU A 511 -24.71 15.06 -4.33
CA LEU A 511 -25.04 16.37 -4.89
C LEU A 511 -26.08 16.28 -6.03
N LEU A 512 -26.05 15.22 -6.84
CA LEU A 512 -27.09 14.95 -7.84
C LEU A 512 -28.44 14.70 -7.19
N ALA A 513 -28.48 14.00 -6.08
CA ALA A 513 -29.71 13.73 -5.32
C ALA A 513 -30.25 14.99 -4.61
N GLU A 514 -29.38 15.87 -4.10
CA GLU A 514 -29.76 17.17 -3.51
C GLU A 514 -30.33 18.13 -4.54
N GLY A 515 -29.92 17.99 -5.81
CA GLY A 515 -30.30 18.87 -6.93
C GLY A 515 -31.50 18.39 -7.75
N SER A 516 -32.02 17.20 -7.49
CA SER A 516 -33.23 16.64 -8.11
C SER A 516 -34.46 16.94 -7.28
#